data_da3cc146b8d5ade8cae7974c77921760
#
_entry.id   da3cc146b8d5ade8cae7974c77921760
#
_cell.length_a   1.000
_cell.length_b   1.000
_cell.length_c   1.000
_cell.angle_alpha   90.00
_cell.angle_beta   90.00
_cell.angle_gamma   90.00
#
_symmetry.space_group_name_H-M   'P 1'
#
loop_
_entity.id
_entity.type
_entity.pdbx_description
1 polymer ?
#
loop_
_entity_poly.entity_id
_entity_poly.type
_entity_poly.pdbx_seq_one_letter_code
_entity_poly.pdbx_strand_id
1 'polypeptide(L)'
;IRESFNKRKTCPFHRLALDLFSEYLMTGGMPEVVAANISGLGAYKIDAIKQKIKDIYIKELTESTNLIDIERSIAVFNSLPYQLKKDNRKFQYGLLGFGRRKKEYDNAISYLVNNQIAYRSYKITDVKSPLSSCRQPDSFKLYMNDEGILYSMLHLSQKEFMANEKVRQILYENHI
;
A
#
# COMPACT_ATOMS: atom_id res chain seq x y z
N ILE A 1 18.32 12.28 -14.97
CA ILE A 1 17.23 11.34 -15.23
C ILE A 1 16.28 11.92 -16.27
N ARG A 2 15.62 13.05 -16.00
CA ARG A 2 14.66 13.69 -16.93
C ARG A 2 15.23 13.95 -18.33
N GLU A 3 16.46 14.46 -18.42
CA GLU A 3 17.12 14.71 -19.68
C GLU A 3 17.46 13.42 -20.44
N SER A 4 17.93 12.38 -19.74
CA SER A 4 18.21 11.07 -20.33
C SER A 4 16.94 10.40 -20.85
N PHE A 5 15.81 10.51 -20.11
CA PHE A 5 14.52 10.03 -20.54
C PHE A 5 14.04 10.72 -21.82
N ASN A 6 14.08 12.05 -21.84
CA ASN A 6 13.64 12.84 -23.00
C ASN A 6 14.50 12.56 -24.25
N LYS A 7 15.80 12.32 -24.07
CA LYS A 7 16.74 12.03 -25.17
C LYS A 7 16.86 10.53 -25.49
N ARG A 8 16.10 9.66 -24.80
CA ARG A 8 16.20 8.18 -24.92
C ARG A 8 17.63 7.66 -24.78
N LYS A 9 18.41 8.26 -23.90
CA LYS A 9 19.79 7.86 -23.60
C LYS A 9 19.85 7.12 -22.27
N THR A 10 20.84 6.25 -22.11
CA THR A 10 21.14 5.60 -20.83
C THR A 10 21.45 6.65 -19.77
N CYS A 11 20.80 6.56 -18.61
CA CYS A 11 21.07 7.44 -17.49
C CYS A 11 22.28 6.91 -16.71
N PRO A 12 23.38 7.67 -16.55
CA PRO A 12 24.56 7.23 -15.80
C PRO A 12 24.24 6.94 -14.32
N PHE A 13 23.17 7.54 -13.79
CA PHE A 13 22.71 7.34 -12.41
C PHE A 13 21.58 6.32 -12.28
N HIS A 14 21.31 5.54 -13.32
CA HIS A 14 20.18 4.60 -13.32
C HIS A 14 20.25 3.60 -12.17
N ARG A 15 21.43 3.02 -11.95
CA ARG A 15 21.63 2.06 -10.85
C ARG A 15 21.42 2.70 -9.48
N LEU A 16 22.01 3.86 -9.25
CA LEU A 16 21.82 4.63 -8.01
C LEU A 16 20.34 4.96 -7.78
N ALA A 17 19.61 5.35 -8.84
CA ALA A 17 18.18 5.64 -8.73
C ALA A 17 17.37 4.40 -8.35
N LEU A 18 17.71 3.22 -8.88
CA LEU A 18 17.04 1.95 -8.50
C LEU A 18 17.37 1.55 -7.06
N ASP A 19 18.60 1.74 -6.61
CA ASP A 19 19.00 1.45 -5.23
C ASP A 19 18.25 2.35 -4.25
N LEU A 20 18.19 3.67 -4.51
CA LEU A 20 17.43 4.63 -3.72
C LEU A 20 15.92 4.35 -3.75
N PHE A 21 15.38 3.93 -4.90
CA PHE A 21 13.99 3.55 -5.01
C PHE A 21 13.68 2.28 -4.19
N SER A 22 14.57 1.30 -4.22
CA SER A 22 14.44 0.10 -3.39
C SER A 22 14.49 0.42 -1.90
N GLU A 23 15.38 1.34 -1.49
CA GLU A 23 15.43 1.84 -0.11
C GLU A 23 14.13 2.57 0.27
N TYR A 24 13.62 3.43 -0.61
CA TYR A 24 12.33 4.10 -0.41
C TYR A 24 11.18 3.11 -0.24
N LEU A 25 11.09 2.07 -1.05
CA LEU A 25 10.04 1.06 -0.93
C LEU A 25 10.05 0.35 0.43
N MET A 26 11.22 0.16 1.01
CA MET A 26 11.37 -0.44 2.34
C MET A 26 11.13 0.57 3.47
N THR A 27 11.56 1.82 3.29
CA THR A 27 11.51 2.87 4.33
C THR A 27 10.14 3.55 4.35
N GLY A 28 9.57 3.84 3.18
CA GLY A 28 8.37 4.65 3.01
C GLY A 28 8.64 6.14 3.10
N GLY A 29 7.55 6.92 3.15
CA GLY A 29 7.56 8.37 3.24
C GLY A 29 7.13 8.92 4.61
N MET A 30 6.87 8.07 5.61
CA MET A 30 6.48 8.53 6.95
C MET A 30 7.61 9.33 7.60
N PRO A 31 7.37 10.60 8.03
CA PRO A 31 8.43 11.50 8.48
C PRO A 31 9.30 10.94 9.61
N GLU A 32 8.70 10.27 10.60
CA GLU A 32 9.40 9.67 11.74
C GLU A 32 10.33 8.53 11.25
N VAL A 33 9.88 7.72 10.29
CA VAL A 33 10.66 6.62 9.70
C VAL A 33 11.81 7.15 8.85
N VAL A 34 11.55 8.16 8.03
CA VAL A 34 12.57 8.81 7.18
C VAL A 34 13.65 9.47 8.04
N ALA A 35 13.26 10.21 9.09
CA ALA A 35 14.20 10.82 10.02
C ALA A 35 15.08 9.78 10.73
N ALA A 36 14.50 8.66 11.15
CA ALA A 36 15.21 7.55 11.76
C ALA A 36 16.22 6.91 10.79
N ASN A 37 15.83 6.72 9.53
CA ASN A 37 16.69 6.16 8.50
C ASN A 37 17.88 7.08 8.20
N ILE A 38 17.63 8.38 8.00
CA ILE A 38 18.69 9.39 7.75
C ILE A 38 19.66 9.48 8.95
N SER A 39 19.13 9.33 10.17
CA SER A 39 19.97 9.34 11.40
C SER A 39 20.81 8.08 11.58
N GLY A 40 20.70 7.10 10.67
CA GLY A 40 21.45 5.86 10.74
C GLY A 40 20.97 4.90 11.85
N LEU A 41 19.72 5.02 12.28
CA LEU A 41 19.14 4.03 13.20
C LEU A 41 19.12 2.64 12.52
N GLY A 42 19.50 1.62 13.29
CA GLY A 42 19.49 0.24 12.77
C GLY A 42 18.06 -0.23 12.41
N ALA A 43 17.99 -1.17 11.48
CA ALA A 43 16.74 -1.71 10.91
C ALA A 43 15.69 -2.09 11.98
N TYR A 44 16.10 -2.73 13.07
CA TYR A 44 15.22 -3.09 14.18
C TYR A 44 14.47 -1.90 14.78
N LYS A 45 15.16 -0.77 14.99
CA LYS A 45 14.52 0.44 15.53
C LYS A 45 13.57 1.08 14.52
N ILE A 46 13.94 1.07 13.25
CA ILE A 46 13.09 1.55 12.15
C ILE A 46 11.81 0.71 12.06
N ASP A 47 11.92 -0.60 12.15
CA ASP A 47 10.76 -1.51 12.15
C ASP A 47 9.87 -1.30 13.39
N ALA A 48 10.44 -1.02 14.55
CA ALA A 48 9.68 -0.68 15.76
C ALA A 48 8.86 0.63 15.57
N ILE A 49 9.41 1.64 14.88
CA ILE A 49 8.68 2.87 14.54
C ILE A 49 7.51 2.56 13.61
N LYS A 50 7.74 1.78 12.55
CA LYS A 50 6.68 1.36 11.61
C LYS A 50 5.59 0.56 12.32
N GLN A 51 5.96 -0.34 13.23
CA GLN A 51 5.00 -1.09 14.04
C GLN A 51 4.14 -0.16 14.89
N LYS A 52 4.75 0.82 15.56
CA LYS A 52 4.02 1.85 16.33
C LYS A 52 3.02 2.62 15.46
N ILE A 53 3.40 2.99 14.23
CA ILE A 53 2.48 3.66 13.28
C ILE A 53 1.31 2.74 12.92
N LYS A 54 1.57 1.46 12.65
CA LYS A 54 0.51 0.47 12.41
C LYS A 54 -0.43 0.32 13.59
N ASP A 55 0.11 0.29 14.81
CA ASP A 55 -0.68 0.20 16.03
C ASP A 55 -1.58 1.44 16.22
N ILE A 56 -1.10 2.63 15.82
CA ILE A 56 -1.90 3.85 15.78
C ILE A 56 -3.05 3.70 14.77
N TYR A 57 -2.79 3.21 13.56
CA TYR A 57 -3.85 2.96 12.57
C TYR A 57 -4.88 1.97 13.10
N ILE A 58 -4.45 0.85 13.69
CA ILE A 58 -5.36 -0.13 14.28
C ILE A 58 -6.18 0.50 15.42
N LYS A 59 -5.55 1.33 16.27
CA LYS A 59 -6.25 2.05 17.33
C LYS A 59 -7.33 2.97 16.76
N GLU A 60 -7.02 3.76 15.74
CA GLU A 60 -8.01 4.62 15.05
C GLU A 60 -9.17 3.80 14.47
N LEU A 61 -8.89 2.62 13.92
CA LEU A 61 -9.93 1.71 13.43
C LEU A 61 -10.82 1.20 14.58
N THR A 62 -10.29 1.07 15.80
CA THR A 62 -11.06 0.60 16.98
C THR A 62 -11.88 1.68 17.66
N GLU A 63 -11.66 2.95 17.35
CA GLU A 63 -12.45 4.08 17.85
C GLU A 63 -13.81 4.24 17.13
N SER A 64 -14.06 3.45 16.08
CA SER A 64 -15.37 3.34 15.43
C SER A 64 -16.42 2.76 16.37
N THR A 65 -17.67 3.21 16.23
CA THR A 65 -18.75 2.96 17.20
C THR A 65 -19.34 1.56 17.17
N ASN A 66 -18.96 0.70 16.21
CA ASN A 66 -19.56 -0.64 16.03
C ASN A 66 -18.48 -1.72 15.95
N LEU A 67 -18.50 -2.69 16.84
CA LEU A 67 -17.56 -3.81 16.92
C LEU A 67 -17.42 -4.59 15.60
N ILE A 68 -18.56 -4.81 14.91
CA ILE A 68 -18.56 -5.53 13.61
C ILE A 68 -17.82 -4.74 12.54
N ASP A 69 -17.97 -3.42 12.53
CA ASP A 69 -17.28 -2.57 11.57
C ASP A 69 -15.77 -2.43 11.89
N ILE A 70 -15.42 -2.49 13.18
CA ILE A 70 -14.02 -2.56 13.63
C ILE A 70 -13.35 -3.83 13.08
N GLU A 71 -13.91 -5.00 13.33
CA GLU A 71 -13.37 -6.28 12.85
C GLU A 71 -13.22 -6.29 11.32
N ARG A 72 -14.21 -5.76 10.61
CA ARG A 72 -14.19 -5.65 9.16
C ARG A 72 -13.09 -4.70 8.66
N SER A 73 -12.93 -3.55 9.31
CA SER A 73 -11.89 -2.57 8.97
C SER A 73 -10.50 -3.14 9.18
N ILE A 74 -10.27 -3.83 10.28
CA ILE A 74 -9.01 -4.53 10.56
C ILE A 74 -8.77 -5.64 9.53
N ALA A 75 -9.80 -6.42 9.16
CA ALA A 75 -9.68 -7.46 8.15
C ALA A 75 -9.30 -6.89 6.78
N VAL A 76 -9.91 -5.77 6.37
CA VAL A 76 -9.56 -5.07 5.12
C VAL A 76 -8.13 -4.57 5.19
N PHE A 77 -7.73 -3.87 6.26
CA PHE A 77 -6.38 -3.35 6.46
C PHE A 77 -5.34 -4.47 6.36
N ASN A 78 -5.50 -5.55 7.11
CA ASN A 78 -4.58 -6.69 7.10
C ASN A 78 -4.53 -7.42 5.76
N SER A 79 -5.55 -7.31 4.92
CA SER A 79 -5.57 -7.93 3.59
C SER A 79 -4.78 -7.18 2.53
N LEU A 80 -4.46 -5.88 2.74
CA LEU A 80 -3.86 -5.02 1.72
C LEU A 80 -2.63 -5.62 1.03
N PRO A 81 -1.66 -6.23 1.73
CA PRO A 81 -0.49 -6.83 1.07
C PRO A 81 -0.86 -7.95 0.09
N TYR A 82 -1.95 -8.66 0.35
CA TYR A 82 -2.40 -9.78 -0.47
C TYR A 82 -3.31 -9.33 -1.62
N GLN A 83 -3.96 -8.16 -1.48
CA GLN A 83 -4.82 -7.57 -2.52
C GLN A 83 -4.01 -7.09 -3.74
N LEU A 84 -2.75 -6.68 -3.54
CA LEU A 84 -1.88 -6.09 -4.56
C LEU A 84 -1.02 -7.12 -5.32
N LYS A 85 -1.30 -8.42 -5.18
CA LYS A 85 -0.65 -9.44 -6.00
C LYS A 85 -0.96 -9.22 -7.49
N LYS A 86 0.05 -9.46 -8.35
CA LYS A 86 0.00 -9.23 -9.80
C LYS A 86 -1.27 -9.76 -10.49
N ASP A 87 -1.77 -10.93 -10.06
CA ASP A 87 -2.93 -11.57 -10.68
C ASP A 87 -4.27 -10.96 -10.23
N ASN A 88 -4.27 -10.13 -9.19
CA ASN A 88 -5.48 -9.48 -8.69
C ASN A 88 -5.79 -8.22 -9.50
N ARG A 89 -6.71 -8.34 -10.45
CA ARG A 89 -7.15 -7.20 -11.28
C ARG A 89 -8.08 -6.22 -10.55
N LYS A 90 -8.66 -6.64 -9.42
CA LYS A 90 -9.57 -5.86 -8.57
C LYS A 90 -9.51 -6.38 -7.14
N PHE A 91 -10.06 -5.61 -6.21
CA PHE A 91 -10.21 -6.01 -4.81
C PHE A 91 -10.95 -7.34 -4.68
N GLN A 92 -10.40 -8.26 -3.90
CA GLN A 92 -10.89 -9.62 -3.73
C GLN A 92 -11.51 -9.80 -2.35
N TYR A 93 -12.85 -9.77 -2.26
CA TYR A 93 -13.56 -9.99 -0.98
C TYR A 93 -13.32 -11.40 -0.39
N GLY A 94 -13.03 -12.38 -1.25
CA GLY A 94 -12.69 -13.74 -0.83
C GLY A 94 -11.43 -13.84 0.05
N LEU A 95 -10.51 -12.87 -0.06
CA LEU A 95 -9.32 -12.79 0.81
C LEU A 95 -9.63 -12.34 2.23
N LEU A 96 -10.84 -11.83 2.49
CA LEU A 96 -11.29 -11.40 3.82
C LEU A 96 -11.90 -12.57 4.63
N GLY A 97 -12.09 -13.74 4.01
CA GLY A 97 -12.66 -14.94 4.61
C GLY A 97 -13.78 -15.54 3.77
N PHE A 98 -14.15 -16.79 4.08
CA PHE A 98 -15.17 -17.51 3.33
C PHE A 98 -16.56 -16.89 3.50
N GLY A 99 -17.33 -16.81 2.39
CA GLY A 99 -18.71 -16.30 2.39
C GLY A 99 -18.87 -14.79 2.56
N ARG A 100 -17.80 -14.01 2.54
CA ARG A 100 -17.83 -12.56 2.75
C ARG A 100 -18.41 -11.81 1.54
N ARG A 101 -19.41 -10.96 1.79
CA ARG A 101 -20.13 -10.21 0.75
C ARG A 101 -19.67 -8.76 0.70
N LYS A 102 -19.68 -8.17 -0.49
CA LYS A 102 -19.33 -6.77 -0.74
C LYS A 102 -19.99 -5.81 0.24
N LYS A 103 -21.34 -5.86 0.36
CA LYS A 103 -22.12 -4.94 1.21
C LYS A 103 -21.67 -4.89 2.67
N GLU A 104 -21.07 -5.96 3.17
CA GLU A 104 -20.61 -6.06 4.56
C GLU A 104 -19.33 -5.24 4.82
N TYR A 105 -18.56 -4.96 3.76
CA TYR A 105 -17.25 -4.31 3.85
C TYR A 105 -17.20 -2.90 3.25
N ASP A 106 -18.28 -2.44 2.62
CA ASP A 106 -18.29 -1.12 1.97
C ASP A 106 -18.04 0.01 2.97
N ASN A 107 -18.61 -0.08 4.18
CA ASN A 107 -18.37 0.88 5.27
C ASN A 107 -16.91 0.83 5.74
N ALA A 108 -16.39 -0.37 5.98
CA ALA A 108 -15.01 -0.58 6.42
C ALA A 108 -13.99 -0.03 5.41
N ILE A 109 -14.20 -0.32 4.12
CA ILE A 109 -13.35 0.20 3.05
C ILE A 109 -13.46 1.73 2.97
N SER A 110 -14.67 2.28 3.07
CA SER A 110 -14.88 3.73 3.05
C SER A 110 -14.24 4.41 4.26
N TYR A 111 -14.26 3.77 5.42
CA TYR A 111 -13.60 4.27 6.62
C TYR A 111 -12.07 4.38 6.41
N LEU A 112 -11.41 3.33 5.89
CA LEU A 112 -9.98 3.38 5.60
C LEU A 112 -9.63 4.49 4.59
N VAL A 113 -10.48 4.67 3.58
CA VAL A 113 -10.25 5.69 2.53
C VAL A 113 -10.46 7.10 3.08
N ASN A 114 -11.51 7.34 3.87
CA ASN A 114 -11.81 8.65 4.45
C ASN A 114 -10.75 9.09 5.47
N ASN A 115 -10.16 8.13 6.19
CA ASN A 115 -9.04 8.39 7.12
C ASN A 115 -7.67 8.35 6.43
N GLN A 116 -7.62 8.28 5.10
CA GLN A 116 -6.39 8.30 4.31
C GLN A 116 -5.39 7.18 4.65
N ILE A 117 -5.88 6.08 5.24
CA ILE A 117 -5.07 4.88 5.50
C ILE A 117 -4.86 4.09 4.20
N ALA A 118 -5.85 4.15 3.31
CA ALA A 118 -5.78 3.52 2.00
C ALA A 118 -6.38 4.42 0.91
N TYR A 119 -5.97 4.22 -0.33
CA TYR A 119 -6.51 4.90 -1.52
C TYR A 119 -7.30 3.91 -2.37
N ARG A 120 -8.46 4.34 -2.87
CA ARG A 120 -9.29 3.54 -3.76
C ARG A 120 -9.16 4.04 -5.20
N SER A 121 -8.67 3.19 -6.10
CA SER A 121 -8.60 3.43 -7.53
C SER A 121 -9.64 2.59 -8.27
N TYR A 122 -10.54 3.25 -9.01
CA TYR A 122 -11.59 2.58 -9.77
C TYR A 122 -11.16 2.26 -11.19
N LYS A 123 -11.57 1.11 -11.69
CA LYS A 123 -11.49 0.84 -13.12
C LYS A 123 -12.45 1.78 -13.87
N ILE A 124 -11.97 2.35 -14.97
CA ILE A 124 -12.78 3.08 -15.94
C ILE A 124 -12.82 2.28 -17.25
N THR A 125 -13.96 2.31 -17.94
CA THR A 125 -14.13 1.62 -19.23
C THR A 125 -14.04 2.56 -20.40
N ASP A 126 -14.35 3.81 -20.17
CA ASP A 126 -14.40 4.86 -21.19
C ASP A 126 -13.70 6.10 -20.65
N VAL A 127 -12.99 6.83 -21.52
CA VAL A 127 -12.32 8.08 -21.14
C VAL A 127 -13.18 9.26 -21.60
N LYS A 128 -14.26 9.52 -20.84
CA LYS A 128 -15.14 10.66 -21.09
C LYS A 128 -15.07 11.63 -19.90
N SER A 129 -15.29 12.90 -20.17
CA SER A 129 -15.38 13.90 -19.10
C SER A 129 -16.83 14.01 -18.59
N PRO A 130 -17.07 14.02 -17.26
CA PRO A 130 -16.11 13.86 -16.19
C PRO A 130 -15.72 12.37 -15.98
N LEU A 131 -14.46 12.09 -15.70
CA LEU A 131 -13.96 10.70 -15.48
C LEU A 131 -14.71 9.97 -14.37
N SER A 132 -15.27 10.71 -13.40
CA SER A 132 -16.06 10.13 -12.30
C SER A 132 -17.29 9.36 -12.78
N SER A 133 -17.88 9.76 -13.92
CA SER A 133 -19.06 9.09 -14.50
C SER A 133 -18.71 7.77 -15.19
N CYS A 134 -17.43 7.54 -15.49
CA CYS A 134 -16.95 6.34 -16.18
C CYS A 134 -16.45 5.24 -15.22
N ARG A 135 -16.56 5.46 -13.91
CA ARG A 135 -16.10 4.52 -12.89
C ARG A 135 -16.98 3.27 -12.84
N GLN A 136 -16.35 2.12 -12.72
CA GLN A 136 -17.02 0.87 -12.39
C GLN A 136 -17.02 0.68 -10.85
N PRO A 137 -18.15 0.85 -10.15
CA PRO A 137 -18.19 0.81 -8.69
C PRO A 137 -17.74 -0.53 -8.09
N ASP A 138 -17.92 -1.62 -8.86
CA ASP A 138 -17.60 -2.99 -8.42
C ASP A 138 -16.20 -3.45 -8.83
N SER A 139 -15.44 -2.56 -9.48
CA SER A 139 -14.10 -2.88 -9.94
C SER A 139 -13.12 -1.79 -9.53
N PHE A 140 -12.46 -2.00 -8.40
CA PHE A 140 -11.47 -1.08 -7.85
C PHE A 140 -10.32 -1.87 -7.22
N LYS A 141 -9.20 -1.18 -7.00
CA LYS A 141 -8.08 -1.64 -6.17
C LYS A 141 -7.97 -0.73 -4.95
N LEU A 142 -7.42 -1.28 -3.87
CA LEU A 142 -7.03 -0.53 -2.67
C LEU A 142 -5.51 -0.54 -2.57
N TYR A 143 -4.94 0.63 -2.36
CA TYR A 143 -3.52 0.88 -2.19
C TYR A 143 -3.28 1.40 -0.78
N MET A 144 -2.18 0.98 -0.15
CA MET A 144 -1.74 1.51 1.13
C MET A 144 -1.22 2.94 0.95
N ASN A 145 -1.41 3.79 1.94
CA ASN A 145 -0.94 5.18 1.89
C ASN A 145 0.59 5.32 1.95
N ASP A 146 1.31 4.29 2.40
CA ASP A 146 2.77 4.32 2.56
C ASP A 146 3.39 2.94 2.26
N GLU A 147 4.43 2.93 1.43
CA GLU A 147 5.13 1.71 1.01
C GLU A 147 5.89 1.06 2.16
N GLY A 148 6.50 1.85 3.05
CA GLY A 148 7.25 1.35 4.20
C GLY A 148 6.36 0.64 5.21
N ILE A 149 5.14 1.15 5.41
CA ILE A 149 4.13 0.48 6.23
C ILE A 149 3.66 -0.81 5.55
N LEU A 150 3.37 -0.77 4.24
CA LEU A 150 3.02 -1.97 3.47
C LEU A 150 4.14 -3.01 3.51
N TYR A 151 5.41 -2.59 3.33
CA TYR A 151 6.58 -3.46 3.47
C TYR A 151 6.63 -4.12 4.85
N SER A 152 6.42 -3.36 5.94
CA SER A 152 6.43 -3.90 7.30
C SER A 152 5.35 -4.96 7.54
N MET A 153 4.21 -4.87 6.82
CA MET A 153 3.12 -5.85 6.90
C MET A 153 3.44 -7.17 6.18
N LEU A 154 4.45 -7.20 5.32
CA LEU A 154 4.91 -8.41 4.66
C LEU A 154 5.81 -9.27 5.57
N HIS A 155 6.28 -8.72 6.69
CA HIS A 155 7.15 -9.40 7.67
C HIS A 155 8.40 -10.04 7.04
N LEU A 156 9.05 -9.33 6.11
CA LEU A 156 10.22 -9.80 5.38
C LEU A 156 11.47 -9.07 5.81
N SER A 157 12.58 -9.78 5.85
CA SER A 157 13.90 -9.18 5.94
C SER A 157 14.27 -8.48 4.62
N GLN A 158 15.17 -7.51 4.68
CA GLN A 158 15.71 -6.86 3.48
C GLN A 158 16.26 -7.86 2.46
N LYS A 159 16.94 -8.92 2.94
CA LYS A 159 17.49 -9.97 2.08
C LYS A 159 16.41 -10.74 1.32
N GLU A 160 15.33 -11.12 2.00
CA GLU A 160 14.18 -11.80 1.39
C GLU A 160 13.46 -10.91 0.40
N PHE A 161 13.27 -9.63 0.74
CA PHE A 161 12.68 -8.64 -0.17
C PHE A 161 13.50 -8.50 -1.46
N MET A 162 14.82 -8.30 -1.35
CA MET A 162 15.69 -8.14 -2.52
C MET A 162 15.75 -9.40 -3.39
N ALA A 163 15.64 -10.59 -2.80
CA ALA A 163 15.65 -11.86 -3.51
C ALA A 163 14.30 -12.23 -4.17
N ASN A 164 13.18 -11.64 -3.72
CA ASN A 164 11.85 -12.05 -4.15
C ASN A 164 11.18 -11.02 -5.05
N GLU A 165 11.26 -11.23 -6.36
CA GLU A 165 10.65 -10.33 -7.35
C GLU A 165 9.12 -10.21 -7.19
N LYS A 166 8.42 -11.31 -6.86
CA LYS A 166 6.95 -11.29 -6.69
C LYS A 166 6.53 -10.38 -5.54
N VAL A 167 7.34 -10.31 -4.50
CA VAL A 167 7.10 -9.40 -3.36
C VAL A 167 7.38 -7.97 -3.75
N ARG A 168 8.49 -7.69 -4.46
CA ARG A 168 8.76 -6.35 -4.96
C ARG A 168 7.65 -5.83 -5.86
N GLN A 169 7.04 -6.70 -6.67
CA GLN A 169 5.89 -6.34 -7.51
C GLN A 169 4.69 -5.84 -6.70
N ILE A 170 4.48 -6.31 -5.46
CA ILE A 170 3.41 -5.81 -4.58
C ILE A 170 3.65 -4.33 -4.25
N LEU A 171 4.90 -3.98 -3.89
CA LEU A 171 5.25 -2.60 -3.56
C LEU A 171 5.29 -1.70 -4.81
N TYR A 172 5.73 -2.23 -5.95
CA TYR A 172 5.67 -1.50 -7.22
C TYR A 172 4.22 -1.21 -7.63
N GLU A 173 3.32 -2.17 -7.43
CA GLU A 173 1.89 -1.97 -7.69
C GLU A 173 1.29 -0.91 -6.74
N ASN A 174 1.75 -0.84 -5.50
CA ASN A 174 1.28 0.15 -4.53
C ASN A 174 1.77 1.57 -4.83
N HIS A 175 2.92 1.70 -5.47
CA HIS A 175 3.60 2.98 -5.72
C HIS A 175 2.99 3.76 -6.91
N ILE A 176 1.95 3.30 -7.53
CA ILE A 176 1.26 3.98 -8.65
C ILE A 176 0.47 5.21 -8.11
#